data_602be0839bcc72d0145b19227e100c10
#
_entry.id   602be0839bcc72d0145b19227e100c10
#
_cell.length_a   1.000
_cell.length_b   1.000
_cell.length_c   1.000
_cell.angle_alpha   90.00
_cell.angle_beta   90.00
_cell.angle_gamma   90.00
#
_symmetry.space_group_name_H-M   'P 1'
#
loop_
_entity.id
_entity.type
_entity.pdbx_description
1 polymer ?
#
loop_
_entity_poly.entity_id
_entity_poly.type
_entity_poly.pdbx_seq_one_letter_code
_entity_poly.pdbx_strand_id
1 'polypeptide(L)'
;MTDLAARFEQNMVEKVYRTAGRETGYWAGYFLKAVKQHGGVGAARRALERPGVSKGLAKLASLQRLDLAMETLVLDPAYAPLFTDEERAVAAGHLADARAAPPGAA
;
A
#
# COMPACT_ATOMS: atom_id res chain seq x y z
N MET A 1 -24.10 -5.10 -7.56
CA MET A 1 -22.97 -4.23 -7.95
C MET A 1 -21.92 -4.24 -6.88
N THR A 2 -20.69 -4.43 -7.27
CA THR A 2 -19.59 -4.40 -6.31
C THR A 2 -19.24 -2.96 -6.00
N ASP A 3 -19.31 -2.60 -4.72
CA ASP A 3 -18.90 -1.29 -4.25
C ASP A 3 -17.41 -1.08 -4.55
N LEU A 4 -17.04 0.12 -4.98
CA LEU A 4 -15.65 0.45 -5.31
C LEU A 4 -14.73 0.26 -4.09
N ALA A 5 -15.18 0.64 -2.91
CA ALA A 5 -14.42 0.44 -1.67
C ALA A 5 -14.19 -1.05 -1.40
N ALA A 6 -15.18 -1.90 -1.67
CA ALA A 6 -15.03 -3.35 -1.49
C ALA A 6 -14.04 -3.93 -2.51
N ARG A 7 -14.06 -3.43 -3.74
CA ARG A 7 -13.09 -3.86 -4.76
C ARG A 7 -11.66 -3.45 -4.39
N PHE A 8 -11.50 -2.25 -3.87
CA PHE A 8 -10.22 -1.78 -3.38
C PHE A 8 -9.70 -2.69 -2.27
N GLU A 9 -10.56 -3.01 -1.30
CA GLU A 9 -10.21 -3.89 -0.19
C GLU A 9 -9.78 -5.28 -0.69
N GLN A 10 -10.51 -5.86 -1.63
CA GLN A 10 -10.15 -7.15 -2.21
C GLN A 10 -8.79 -7.09 -2.89
N ASN A 11 -8.52 -6.04 -3.65
CA ASN A 11 -7.23 -5.87 -4.31
C ASN A 11 -6.10 -5.63 -3.33
N MET A 12 -6.38 -4.93 -2.21
CA MET A 12 -5.41 -4.77 -1.14
C MET A 12 -4.98 -6.12 -0.58
N VAL A 13 -5.94 -6.98 -0.27
CA VAL A 13 -5.63 -8.32 0.26
C VAL A 13 -4.91 -9.17 -0.78
N GLU A 14 -5.37 -9.14 -2.03
CA GLU A 14 -4.79 -9.96 -3.09
C GLU A 14 -3.37 -9.52 -3.47
N LYS A 15 -3.15 -8.22 -3.67
CA LYS A 15 -1.84 -7.72 -4.12
C LYS A 15 -0.88 -7.48 -2.97
N VAL A 16 -1.30 -6.69 -2.00
CA VAL A 16 -0.38 -6.20 -0.96
C VAL A 16 -0.06 -7.27 0.05
N TYR A 17 -0.96 -8.22 0.25
CA TYR A 17 -0.73 -9.32 1.18
C TYR A 17 -0.37 -10.62 0.45
N ARG A 18 -1.30 -11.19 -0.33
CA ARG A 18 -1.10 -12.52 -0.91
C ARG A 18 -0.05 -12.57 -2.00
N THR A 19 -0.13 -11.71 -3.00
CA THR A 19 0.83 -11.71 -4.11
C THR A 19 2.21 -11.33 -3.61
N ALA A 20 2.30 -10.29 -2.78
CA ALA A 20 3.57 -9.88 -2.20
C ALA A 20 4.18 -11.01 -1.36
N GLY A 21 3.39 -11.68 -0.53
CA GLY A 21 3.88 -12.79 0.26
C GLY A 21 4.41 -13.93 -0.58
N ARG A 22 3.65 -14.33 -1.61
CA ARG A 22 4.04 -15.45 -2.48
C ARG A 22 5.28 -15.14 -3.30
N GLU A 23 5.40 -13.90 -3.81
CA GLU A 23 6.48 -13.56 -4.73
C GLU A 23 7.73 -13.04 -4.04
N THR A 24 7.59 -12.46 -2.85
CA THR A 24 8.72 -11.87 -2.13
C THR A 24 9.06 -12.57 -0.83
N GLY A 25 8.18 -13.40 -0.32
CA GLY A 25 8.32 -13.99 1.00
C GLY A 25 7.96 -13.05 2.15
N TYR A 26 7.58 -11.82 1.85
CA TYR A 26 7.18 -10.85 2.87
C TYR A 26 5.66 -10.86 3.05
N TRP A 27 5.21 -11.34 4.20
CA TRP A 27 3.79 -11.40 4.55
C TRP A 27 3.44 -10.28 5.52
N ALA A 28 2.72 -9.29 5.03
CA ALA A 28 2.40 -8.08 5.80
C ALA A 28 1.21 -8.33 6.75
N GLY A 29 1.44 -9.08 7.82
CA GLY A 29 0.41 -9.46 8.78
C GLY A 29 -0.27 -8.26 9.44
N TYR A 30 0.49 -7.22 9.78
CA TYR A 30 -0.08 -5.99 10.35
C TYR A 30 -1.06 -5.33 9.40
N PHE A 31 -0.73 -5.34 8.12
CA PHE A 31 -1.57 -4.76 7.10
C PHE A 31 -2.89 -5.51 6.99
N LEU A 32 -2.84 -6.83 6.95
CA LEU A 32 -4.04 -7.66 6.89
C LEU A 32 -4.93 -7.42 8.11
N LYS A 33 -4.33 -7.32 9.29
CA LYS A 33 -5.06 -7.05 10.52
C LYS A 33 -5.74 -5.68 10.46
N ALA A 34 -5.04 -4.66 9.95
CA ALA A 34 -5.60 -3.32 9.81
C ALA A 34 -6.79 -3.31 8.86
N VAL A 35 -6.69 -4.04 7.74
CA VAL A 35 -7.81 -4.17 6.79
C VAL A 35 -9.01 -4.81 7.46
N LYS A 36 -8.81 -5.85 8.25
CA LYS A 36 -9.91 -6.51 8.97
C LYS A 36 -10.56 -5.61 10.01
N GLN A 37 -9.77 -4.74 10.66
CA GLN A 37 -10.28 -3.85 11.71
C GLN A 37 -10.93 -2.58 11.15
N HIS A 38 -10.41 -2.03 10.06
CA HIS A 38 -10.78 -0.70 9.58
C HIS A 38 -11.32 -0.68 8.15
N GLY A 39 -11.38 -1.83 7.49
CA GLY A 39 -11.68 -1.89 6.07
C GLY A 39 -10.48 -1.48 5.22
N GLY A 40 -10.55 -1.70 3.92
CA GLY A 40 -9.44 -1.41 3.02
C GLY A 40 -9.09 0.07 2.94
N VAL A 41 -10.10 0.92 2.74
CA VAL A 41 -9.90 2.37 2.66
C VAL A 41 -9.41 2.92 4.00
N GLY A 42 -10.01 2.48 5.10
CA GLY A 42 -9.60 2.92 6.44
C GLY A 42 -8.17 2.55 6.76
N ALA A 43 -7.76 1.33 6.42
CA ALA A 43 -6.39 0.87 6.62
C ALA A 43 -5.41 1.69 5.79
N ALA A 44 -5.77 1.99 4.53
CA ALA A 44 -4.93 2.81 3.66
C ALA A 44 -4.75 4.23 4.22
N ARG A 45 -5.84 4.85 4.67
CA ARG A 45 -5.77 6.20 5.25
C ARG A 45 -4.89 6.25 6.48
N ARG A 46 -5.00 5.26 7.36
CA ARG A 46 -4.14 5.18 8.55
C ARG A 46 -2.68 5.05 8.19
N ALA A 47 -2.38 4.23 7.18
CA ALA A 47 -1.01 4.06 6.73
C ALA A 47 -0.46 5.34 6.10
N LEU A 48 -1.28 6.09 5.37
CA LEU A 48 -0.88 7.36 4.75
C LEU A 48 -0.60 8.46 5.80
N GLU A 49 -1.22 8.37 6.96
CA GLU A 49 -0.98 9.34 8.04
C GLU A 49 0.39 9.18 8.68
N ARG A 50 1.04 8.03 8.53
CA ARG A 50 2.35 7.80 9.12
C ARG A 50 3.42 8.48 8.28
N PRO A 51 4.34 9.25 8.89
CA PRO A 51 5.41 9.88 8.14
C PRO A 51 6.49 8.87 7.76
N GLY A 52 7.14 9.13 6.63
CA GLY A 52 8.30 8.36 6.20
C GLY A 52 7.93 7.03 5.53
N VAL A 53 8.97 6.26 5.27
CA VAL A 53 8.85 4.97 4.58
C VAL A 53 8.69 3.86 5.62
N SER A 54 7.59 3.10 5.50
CA SER A 54 7.37 1.96 6.39
C SER A 54 8.34 0.82 6.08
N LYS A 55 8.50 -0.11 7.03
CA LYS A 55 9.35 -1.28 6.83
C LYS A 55 8.89 -2.12 5.63
N GLY A 56 7.58 -2.28 5.48
CA GLY A 56 7.01 -3.03 4.36
C GLY A 56 7.30 -2.36 3.03
N LEU A 57 7.15 -1.04 2.96
CA LEU A 57 7.43 -0.29 1.75
C LEU A 57 8.92 -0.33 1.41
N ALA A 58 9.79 -0.18 2.40
CA ALA A 58 11.23 -0.29 2.21
C ALA A 58 11.63 -1.67 1.69
N LYS A 59 10.99 -2.72 2.20
CA LYS A 59 11.24 -4.09 1.75
C LYS A 59 10.86 -4.27 0.29
N LEU A 60 9.68 -3.78 -0.10
CA LEU A 60 9.23 -3.86 -1.49
C LEU A 60 10.15 -3.06 -2.42
N ALA A 61 10.61 -1.89 -1.98
CA ALA A 61 11.54 -1.09 -2.75
C ALA A 61 12.86 -1.82 -2.97
N SER A 62 13.40 -2.46 -1.92
CA SER A 62 14.66 -3.20 -2.01
C SER A 62 14.57 -4.39 -2.96
N LEU A 63 13.38 -4.95 -3.13
CA LEU A 63 13.13 -6.06 -4.05
C LEU A 63 12.66 -5.60 -5.42
N GLN A 64 12.58 -4.27 -5.65
CA GLN A 64 12.08 -3.67 -6.88
C GLN A 64 10.64 -4.09 -7.19
N ARG A 65 9.82 -4.20 -6.15
CA ARG A 65 8.43 -4.63 -6.26
C ARG A 65 7.47 -3.59 -5.65
N LEU A 66 7.72 -2.30 -5.90
CA LEU A 66 6.80 -1.24 -5.47
C LEU A 66 5.43 -1.33 -6.16
N ASP A 67 5.34 -2.08 -7.26
CA ASP A 67 4.06 -2.40 -7.90
C ASP A 67 3.10 -3.12 -6.95
N LEU A 68 3.60 -3.76 -5.91
CA LEU A 68 2.79 -4.47 -4.90
C LEU A 68 2.49 -3.63 -3.68
N ALA A 69 2.90 -2.36 -3.65
CA ALA A 69 2.67 -1.50 -2.49
C ALA A 69 1.24 -0.99 -2.43
N MET A 70 0.75 -0.75 -1.22
CA MET A 70 -0.56 -0.15 -0.99
C MET A 70 -0.65 1.23 -1.65
N GLU A 71 0.41 2.03 -1.57
CA GLU A 71 0.46 3.36 -2.18
C GLU A 71 0.24 3.31 -3.70
N THR A 72 0.78 2.29 -4.35
CA THR A 72 0.56 2.11 -5.79
C THR A 72 -0.91 1.86 -6.09
N LEU A 73 -1.58 1.10 -5.25
CA LEU A 73 -3.00 0.83 -5.40
C LEU A 73 -3.84 2.09 -5.16
N VAL A 74 -3.46 2.91 -4.16
CA VAL A 74 -4.12 4.20 -3.89
C VAL A 74 -4.04 5.12 -5.11
N LEU A 75 -2.94 5.07 -5.86
CA LEU A 75 -2.74 5.91 -7.04
C LEU A 75 -3.38 5.37 -8.30
N ASP A 76 -3.91 4.16 -8.27
CA ASP A 76 -4.61 3.60 -9.43
C ASP A 76 -5.82 4.49 -9.75
N PRO A 77 -5.94 4.98 -11.00
CA PRO A 77 -7.05 5.84 -11.39
C PRO A 77 -8.43 5.24 -11.12
N ALA A 78 -8.54 3.92 -11.13
CA ALA A 78 -9.80 3.23 -10.84
C ALA A 78 -10.31 3.53 -9.42
N TYR A 79 -9.41 3.85 -8.50
CA TYR A 79 -9.76 4.11 -7.10
C TYR A 79 -9.67 5.59 -6.71
N ALA A 80 -9.45 6.47 -7.68
CA ALA A 80 -9.34 7.91 -7.41
C ALA A 80 -10.52 8.47 -6.59
N PRO A 81 -11.79 8.07 -6.82
CA PRO A 81 -12.91 8.60 -6.04
C PRO A 81 -12.87 8.25 -4.55
N LEU A 82 -12.06 7.27 -4.14
CA LEU A 82 -11.99 6.84 -2.74
C LEU A 82 -11.05 7.70 -1.91
N PHE A 83 -10.16 8.47 -2.54
CA PHE A 83 -9.12 9.22 -1.85
C PHE A 83 -9.11 10.67 -2.30
N THR A 84 -8.69 11.56 -1.39
CA THR A 84 -8.52 12.96 -1.73
C THR A 84 -7.23 13.16 -2.53
N ASP A 85 -7.12 14.31 -3.20
CA ASP A 85 -5.89 14.66 -3.91
C ASP A 85 -4.71 14.71 -2.96
N GLU A 86 -4.92 15.18 -1.74
CA GLU A 86 -3.89 15.23 -0.71
C GLU A 86 -3.43 13.83 -0.31
N GLU A 87 -4.36 12.91 -0.12
CA GLU A 87 -4.03 11.52 0.22
C GLU A 87 -3.24 10.86 -0.90
N ARG A 88 -3.63 11.10 -2.14
CA ARG A 88 -2.92 10.56 -3.30
C ARG A 88 -1.51 11.19 -3.43
N ALA A 89 -1.38 12.47 -3.13
CA ALA A 89 -0.06 13.12 -3.12
C ALA A 89 0.86 12.52 -2.04
N VAL A 90 0.31 12.21 -0.87
CA VAL A 90 1.08 11.55 0.19
C VAL A 90 1.54 10.17 -0.27
N ALA A 91 0.66 9.40 -0.91
CA ALA A 91 1.02 8.09 -1.45
C ALA A 91 2.16 8.19 -2.47
N ALA A 92 2.07 9.16 -3.37
CA ALA A 92 3.13 9.40 -4.36
C ALA A 92 4.45 9.78 -3.69
N GLY A 93 4.39 10.59 -2.63
CA GLY A 93 5.56 10.97 -1.84
C GLY A 93 6.22 9.78 -1.16
N HIS A 94 5.43 8.89 -0.57
CA HIS A 94 5.94 7.67 0.05
C HIS A 94 6.68 6.80 -0.97
N LEU A 95 6.12 6.65 -2.17
CA LEU A 95 6.76 5.86 -3.22
C LEU A 95 8.06 6.51 -3.70
N ALA A 96 8.07 7.83 -3.85
CA ALA A 96 9.27 8.56 -4.25
C ALA A 96 10.38 8.41 -3.21
N ASP A 97 10.03 8.56 -1.93
CA ASP A 97 10.98 8.40 -0.83
C ASP A 97 11.52 6.98 -0.76
N ALA A 98 10.68 5.98 -0.99
CA ALA A 98 11.11 4.59 -0.99
C ALA A 98 12.08 4.29 -2.13
N ARG A 99 11.83 4.86 -3.32
CA ARG A 99 12.73 4.70 -4.47
C ARG A 99 14.08 5.38 -4.25
N ALA A 100 14.09 6.48 -3.51
CA ALA A 100 15.30 7.25 -3.23
C ALA A 100 16.13 6.63 -2.10
N ALA A 101 15.55 5.74 -1.30
CA ALA A 101 16.25 5.13 -0.17
C ALA A 101 17.40 4.25 -0.69
N PRO A 102 18.60 4.32 -0.05
CA PRO A 102 19.71 3.45 -0.45
C PRO A 102 19.33 1.98 -0.29
N PRO A 103 19.82 1.10 -1.20
CA PRO A 103 19.60 -0.34 -1.05
C PRO A 103 20.15 -0.82 0.30
N GLY A 104 19.34 -1.60 1.03
CA GLY A 104 19.74 -2.11 2.32
C GLY A 104 19.54 -1.17 3.50
N ALA A 105 19.09 0.06 3.27
CA ALA A 105 18.71 0.98 4.33
C ALA A 105 17.32 0.55 4.80
N ALA A 106 17.25 -0.20 5.84
CA ALA A 106 16.01 -0.70 6.42
C ALA A 106 15.70 0.00 7.71
#